data_a11639d2517ccb4491a82220cb4ea621
#
_entry.id   a11639d2517ccb4491a82220cb4ea621
#
_cell.length_a   1.000
_cell.length_b   1.000
_cell.length_c   1.000
_cell.angle_alpha   90.00
_cell.angle_beta   90.00
_cell.angle_gamma   90.00
#
_symmetry.space_group_name_H-M   'P 1'
#
loop_
_entity.id
_entity.type
_entity.pdbx_description
1 polymer ?
#
loop_
_entity_poly.entity_id
_entity_poly.type
_entity_poly.pdbx_seq_one_letter_code
_entity_poly.pdbx_strand_id
1 'polypeptide(L)'
;VHGETAGEGGRRLADITNENVKDAYARWAPIYDAVFTLAMKPGRLAAAAAINRLGGRVLDVGVGTGLELPMFERHVRIVGVDLSEPMLDIARRRVAEKGLANVEDLRVMDAMNLEYPDAAFDAVVAPYVVTVVPDPRRTLEEMARVTRPGGEIVIVNHIGADRGPIAAIEAFMEKRAEKLGWRPQFPWETIGDFVDSRPDLTLLERRRLAPLGLFTLARIQKAA
;
A
#
# COMPACT_ATOMS: atom_id res chain seq x y z
N VAL A 1 -16.19 -48.35 -27.72
CA VAL A 1 -17.27 -47.39 -27.43
C VAL A 1 -16.71 -46.29 -26.52
N HIS A 2 -16.81 -45.11 -27.05
CA HIS A 2 -16.21 -43.86 -26.59
C HIS A 2 -16.77 -43.31 -25.28
N GLY A 3 -15.96 -42.60 -24.57
CA GLY A 3 -16.34 -41.70 -23.46
C GLY A 3 -15.28 -40.61 -23.27
N GLU A 4 -15.44 -39.54 -24.04
CA GLU A 4 -14.73 -38.28 -23.80
C GLU A 4 -15.27 -37.65 -22.55
N THR A 5 -14.37 -37.31 -21.62
CA THR A 5 -14.67 -36.40 -20.51
C THR A 5 -14.06 -35.06 -20.82
N ALA A 6 -14.94 -34.07 -20.92
CA ALA A 6 -14.63 -32.66 -21.13
C ALA A 6 -13.71 -32.09 -20.08
N GLY A 7 -12.69 -31.35 -20.54
CA GLY A 7 -11.72 -30.67 -19.70
C GLY A 7 -12.33 -29.49 -18.97
N GLU A 8 -12.08 -29.45 -17.69
CA GLU A 8 -12.28 -28.27 -16.84
C GLU A 8 -11.28 -27.19 -17.23
N GLY A 9 -11.76 -26.16 -17.91
CA GLY A 9 -11.03 -24.93 -18.16
C GLY A 9 -10.95 -24.04 -16.89
N GLY A 10 -10.16 -24.46 -15.91
CA GLY A 10 -9.78 -23.59 -14.82
C GLY A 10 -8.93 -22.45 -15.34
N ARG A 11 -9.48 -21.24 -15.45
CA ARG A 11 -8.71 -20.02 -15.69
C ARG A 11 -7.73 -19.84 -14.53
N ARG A 12 -6.45 -20.11 -14.78
CA ARG A 12 -5.39 -19.68 -13.87
C ARG A 12 -5.38 -18.15 -13.84
N LEU A 13 -5.66 -17.59 -12.68
CA LEU A 13 -5.34 -16.19 -12.37
C LEU A 13 -3.85 -16.02 -12.65
N ALA A 14 -3.47 -14.99 -13.41
CA ALA A 14 -2.06 -14.68 -13.65
C ALA A 14 -1.36 -14.48 -12.31
N ASP A 15 -0.38 -15.34 -12.02
CA ASP A 15 0.40 -15.25 -10.80
C ASP A 15 1.17 -13.92 -10.80
N ILE A 16 0.77 -13.01 -9.94
CA ILE A 16 1.52 -11.78 -9.67
C ILE A 16 2.73 -12.22 -8.85
N THR A 17 3.90 -12.28 -9.50
CA THR A 17 5.17 -12.56 -8.83
C THR A 17 5.88 -11.25 -8.52
N ASN A 18 6.72 -11.24 -7.48
CA ASN A 18 7.54 -10.08 -7.14
C ASN A 18 8.43 -9.60 -8.30
N GLU A 19 8.87 -10.49 -9.19
CA GLU A 19 9.66 -10.14 -10.37
C GLU A 19 8.84 -9.37 -11.39
N ASN A 20 7.63 -9.80 -11.68
CA ASN A 20 6.73 -9.11 -12.62
C ASN A 20 6.34 -7.71 -12.11
N VAL A 21 6.20 -7.55 -10.80
CA VAL A 21 5.92 -6.26 -10.15
C VAL A 21 7.15 -5.34 -10.29
N LYS A 22 8.36 -5.83 -10.01
CA LYS A 22 9.61 -5.05 -10.15
C LYS A 22 9.80 -4.49 -11.55
N ASP A 23 9.68 -5.34 -12.57
CA ASP A 23 9.94 -4.96 -13.96
C ASP A 23 8.88 -3.98 -14.51
N ALA A 24 7.62 -4.16 -14.12
CA ALA A 24 6.55 -3.25 -14.48
C ALA A 24 6.78 -1.86 -13.87
N TYR A 25 7.07 -1.79 -12.56
CA TYR A 25 7.29 -0.51 -11.87
C TYR A 25 8.58 0.21 -12.30
N ALA A 26 9.69 -0.50 -12.53
CA ALA A 26 10.93 0.09 -13.00
C ALA A 26 10.76 0.81 -14.36
N ARG A 27 9.96 0.23 -15.25
CA ARG A 27 9.68 0.78 -16.59
C ARG A 27 8.77 2.02 -16.55
N TRP A 28 7.86 2.07 -15.56
CA TRP A 28 6.86 3.12 -15.45
C TRP A 28 7.25 4.24 -14.48
N ALA A 29 8.36 4.11 -13.73
CA ALA A 29 8.76 5.08 -12.72
C ALA A 29 8.71 6.55 -13.17
N PRO A 30 9.19 6.96 -14.35
CA PRO A 30 9.13 8.35 -14.80
C PRO A 30 7.72 8.84 -15.15
N ILE A 31 6.87 7.92 -15.66
CA ILE A 31 5.49 8.23 -16.08
C ILE A 31 4.55 8.11 -14.88
N TYR A 32 4.88 7.23 -13.95
CA TYR A 32 4.13 6.98 -12.71
C TYR A 32 3.95 8.27 -11.90
N ASP A 33 5.02 9.04 -11.70
CA ASP A 33 4.98 10.32 -11.01
C ASP A 33 4.01 11.33 -11.66
N ALA A 34 4.00 11.42 -12.97
CA ALA A 34 3.18 12.40 -13.69
C ALA A 34 1.68 12.04 -13.65
N VAL A 35 1.34 10.77 -13.89
CA VAL A 35 -0.05 10.31 -13.99
C VAL A 35 -0.70 10.13 -12.62
N PHE A 36 0.03 9.59 -11.64
CA PHE A 36 -0.52 9.25 -10.32
C PHE A 36 -0.35 10.37 -9.28
N THR A 37 0.52 11.36 -9.54
CA THR A 37 0.75 12.47 -8.59
C THR A 37 -0.55 13.19 -8.24
N LEU A 38 -1.37 13.51 -9.22
CA LEU A 38 -2.58 14.31 -9.01
C LEU A 38 -3.74 13.48 -8.45
N ALA A 39 -3.99 12.30 -9.03
CA ALA A 39 -5.12 11.45 -8.63
C ALA A 39 -4.95 10.85 -7.23
N MET A 40 -3.73 10.43 -6.89
CA MET A 40 -3.43 9.79 -5.59
C MET A 40 -3.00 10.79 -4.50
N LYS A 41 -2.80 12.06 -4.85
CA LYS A 41 -2.37 13.10 -3.89
C LYS A 41 -3.29 13.25 -2.68
N PRO A 42 -4.63 13.26 -2.80
CA PRO A 42 -5.52 13.37 -1.64
C PRO A 42 -5.34 12.24 -0.62
N GLY A 43 -5.11 11.02 -1.10
CA GLY A 43 -4.83 9.87 -0.23
C GLY A 43 -3.50 10.00 0.49
N ARG A 44 -2.42 10.38 -0.22
CA ARG A 44 -1.12 10.65 0.41
C ARG A 44 -1.20 11.74 1.47
N LEU A 45 -1.91 12.84 1.18
CA LEU A 45 -2.14 13.90 2.16
C LEU A 45 -2.91 13.42 3.39
N ALA A 46 -3.92 12.58 3.21
CA ALA A 46 -4.69 12.01 4.32
C ALA A 46 -3.84 11.06 5.17
N ALA A 47 -3.01 10.21 4.54
CA ALA A 47 -2.08 9.33 5.23
C ALA A 47 -1.04 10.15 6.02
N ALA A 48 -0.40 11.12 5.37
CA ALA A 48 0.58 11.99 6.02
C ALA A 48 -0.04 12.77 7.19
N ALA A 49 -1.26 13.30 7.05
CA ALA A 49 -1.96 14.00 8.14
C ALA A 49 -2.27 13.08 9.32
N ALA A 50 -2.55 11.79 9.09
CA ALA A 50 -2.73 10.82 10.16
C ALA A 50 -1.39 10.56 10.89
N ILE A 51 -0.31 10.35 10.15
CA ILE A 51 1.03 10.10 10.68
C ILE A 51 1.59 11.33 11.42
N ASN A 52 1.41 12.54 10.88
CA ASN A 52 1.88 13.78 11.52
C ASN A 52 1.26 14.00 12.90
N ARG A 53 0.04 13.51 13.15
CA ARG A 53 -0.57 13.56 14.49
C ARG A 53 0.06 12.59 15.48
N LEU A 54 0.58 11.49 15.00
CA LEU A 54 1.19 10.44 15.84
C LEU A 54 2.64 10.79 16.18
N GLY A 55 3.40 11.25 15.18
CA GLY A 55 4.83 11.48 15.31
C GLY A 55 5.64 10.21 15.49
N GLY A 56 6.86 10.33 16.00
CA GLY A 56 7.73 9.20 16.31
C GLY A 56 8.47 8.65 15.10
N ARG A 57 8.91 7.39 15.21
CA ARG A 57 9.61 6.66 14.15
C ARG A 57 8.61 5.85 13.33
N VAL A 58 8.53 6.11 12.04
CA VAL A 58 7.49 5.60 11.15
C VAL A 58 8.12 4.80 10.02
N LEU A 59 7.54 3.63 9.73
CA LEU A 59 7.87 2.87 8.53
C LEU A 59 6.89 3.22 7.42
N ASP A 60 7.40 3.68 6.28
CA ASP A 60 6.66 3.90 5.04
C ASP A 60 6.89 2.69 4.12
N VAL A 61 5.86 1.85 4.01
CA VAL A 61 5.89 0.60 3.23
C VAL A 61 5.43 0.89 1.80
N GLY A 62 6.28 0.55 0.83
CA GLY A 62 6.06 0.85 -0.59
C GLY A 62 6.22 2.34 -0.89
N VAL A 63 7.26 2.95 -0.33
CA VAL A 63 7.56 4.38 -0.47
C VAL A 63 7.73 4.85 -1.93
N GLY A 64 8.02 3.91 -2.85
CA GLY A 64 8.16 4.16 -4.28
C GLY A 64 9.16 5.27 -4.59
N THR A 65 8.71 6.26 -5.35
CA THR A 65 9.51 7.46 -5.69
C THR A 65 9.49 8.54 -4.60
N GLY A 66 8.89 8.26 -3.44
CA GLY A 66 8.88 9.15 -2.26
C GLY A 66 8.01 10.40 -2.42
N LEU A 67 6.89 10.31 -3.15
CA LEU A 67 5.99 11.47 -3.38
C LEU A 67 5.37 12.01 -2.09
N GLU A 68 5.14 11.17 -1.09
CA GLU A 68 4.60 11.54 0.21
C GLU A 68 5.66 12.04 1.20
N LEU A 69 6.94 11.70 1.03
CA LEU A 69 8.00 12.09 1.97
C LEU A 69 8.03 13.58 2.33
N PRO A 70 7.82 14.52 1.37
CA PRO A 70 7.76 15.95 1.70
C PRO A 70 6.49 16.36 2.47
N MET A 71 5.50 15.48 2.64
CA MET A 71 4.25 15.76 3.35
C MET A 71 4.34 15.45 4.85
N PHE A 72 5.37 14.69 5.25
CA PHE A 72 5.62 14.41 6.66
C PHE A 72 6.32 15.60 7.34
N GLU A 73 5.87 15.92 8.54
CA GLU A 73 6.44 16.98 9.35
C GLU A 73 7.79 16.55 9.96
N ARG A 74 8.64 17.51 10.31
CA ARG A 74 10.01 17.25 10.74
C ARG A 74 10.14 16.43 12.03
N HIS A 75 9.12 16.40 12.87
CA HIS A 75 9.10 15.58 14.08
C HIS A 75 8.81 14.10 13.83
N VAL A 76 8.41 13.74 12.60
CA VAL A 76 8.19 12.37 12.17
C VAL A 76 9.50 11.86 11.55
N ARG A 77 10.09 10.82 12.09
CA ARG A 77 11.31 10.18 11.57
C ARG A 77 10.90 9.02 10.66
N ILE A 78 11.27 9.08 9.39
CA ILE A 78 10.81 8.16 8.35
C ILE A 78 11.90 7.17 7.98
N VAL A 79 11.54 5.89 7.97
CA VAL A 79 12.24 4.82 7.25
C VAL A 79 11.32 4.38 6.12
N GLY A 80 11.78 4.43 4.87
CA GLY A 80 11.01 3.99 3.71
C GLY A 80 11.54 2.67 3.16
N VAL A 81 10.63 1.78 2.75
CA VAL A 81 10.99 0.53 2.07
C VAL A 81 10.21 0.38 0.77
N ASP A 82 10.85 -0.15 -0.24
CA ASP A 82 10.22 -0.51 -1.52
C ASP A 82 10.94 -1.70 -2.14
N LEU A 83 10.27 -2.45 -3.00
CA LEU A 83 10.86 -3.59 -3.70
C LEU A 83 11.75 -3.15 -4.87
N SER A 84 11.57 -1.92 -5.38
CA SER A 84 12.17 -1.39 -6.60
C SER A 84 13.31 -0.42 -6.28
N GLU A 85 14.56 -0.86 -6.48
CA GLU A 85 15.74 0.01 -6.36
C GLU A 85 15.66 1.26 -7.29
N PRO A 86 15.21 1.14 -8.57
CA PRO A 86 15.08 2.33 -9.41
C PRO A 86 14.11 3.39 -8.86
N MET A 87 13.04 2.98 -8.17
CA MET A 87 12.13 3.92 -7.50
C MET A 87 12.79 4.57 -6.28
N LEU A 88 13.51 3.79 -5.49
CA LEU A 88 14.25 4.30 -4.34
C LEU A 88 15.33 5.30 -4.75
N ASP A 89 15.97 5.12 -5.90
CA ASP A 89 16.92 6.11 -6.42
C ASP A 89 16.27 7.46 -6.72
N ILE A 90 15.03 7.45 -7.21
CA ILE A 90 14.25 8.69 -7.38
C ILE A 90 13.88 9.29 -6.03
N ALA A 91 13.48 8.45 -5.06
CA ALA A 91 13.17 8.88 -3.71
C ALA A 91 14.39 9.52 -3.01
N ARG A 92 15.57 8.89 -3.11
CA ARG A 92 16.85 9.43 -2.55
C ARG A 92 17.19 10.78 -3.15
N ARG A 93 17.05 10.95 -4.48
CA ARG A 93 17.24 12.26 -5.14
C ARG A 93 16.25 13.29 -4.60
N ARG A 94 14.97 12.93 -4.45
CA ARG A 94 13.95 13.82 -3.87
C ARG A 94 14.26 14.22 -2.44
N VAL A 95 14.74 13.30 -1.61
CA VAL A 95 15.20 13.56 -0.23
C VAL A 95 16.32 14.59 -0.23
N ALA A 96 17.33 14.41 -1.09
CA ALA A 96 18.47 15.32 -1.20
C ALA A 96 18.04 16.71 -1.72
N GLU A 97 17.27 16.76 -2.81
CA GLU A 97 16.81 18.01 -3.44
C GLU A 97 15.92 18.86 -2.52
N LYS A 98 15.11 18.21 -1.69
CA LYS A 98 14.17 18.87 -0.78
C LYS A 98 14.71 19.04 0.65
N GLY A 99 15.92 18.55 0.95
CA GLY A 99 16.54 18.63 2.26
C GLY A 99 15.69 17.96 3.36
N LEU A 100 15.16 16.76 3.10
CA LEU A 100 14.28 16.04 4.02
C LEU A 100 15.11 15.33 5.09
N ALA A 101 15.61 16.09 6.07
CA ALA A 101 16.48 15.58 7.13
C ALA A 101 15.80 14.59 8.10
N ASN A 102 14.48 14.47 8.04
CA ASN A 102 13.68 13.54 8.83
C ASN A 102 13.51 12.15 8.18
N VAL A 103 14.01 11.95 6.96
CA VAL A 103 14.11 10.63 6.33
C VAL A 103 15.40 9.97 6.80
N GLU A 104 15.30 8.95 7.65
CA GLU A 104 16.45 8.24 8.24
C GLU A 104 17.10 7.29 7.24
N ASP A 105 16.27 6.57 6.46
CA ASP A 105 16.76 5.53 5.57
C ASP A 105 15.76 5.19 4.45
N LEU A 106 16.27 4.70 3.32
CA LEU A 106 15.49 4.17 2.20
C LEU A 106 16.10 2.87 1.72
N ARG A 107 15.40 1.73 1.88
CA ARG A 107 15.91 0.37 1.63
C ARG A 107 15.07 -0.43 0.67
N VAL A 108 15.76 -1.26 -0.13
CA VAL A 108 15.09 -2.34 -0.86
C VAL A 108 14.64 -3.40 0.12
N MET A 109 13.34 -3.68 0.15
CA MET A 109 12.77 -4.68 1.05
C MET A 109 11.40 -5.16 0.55
N ASP A 110 11.12 -6.44 0.78
CA ASP A 110 9.80 -7.01 0.51
C ASP A 110 8.85 -6.70 1.66
N ALA A 111 7.70 -6.10 1.36
CA ALA A 111 6.67 -5.80 2.34
C ALA A 111 6.09 -7.06 3.02
N MET A 112 6.24 -8.24 2.40
CA MET A 112 5.84 -9.53 2.95
C MET A 112 6.90 -10.14 3.88
N ASN A 113 8.09 -9.54 3.98
CA ASN A 113 9.18 -9.99 4.83
C ASN A 113 10.01 -8.80 5.28
N LEU A 114 9.53 -8.05 6.27
CA LEU A 114 10.19 -6.86 6.79
C LEU A 114 11.35 -7.24 7.72
N GLU A 115 12.57 -6.89 7.33
CA GLU A 115 13.80 -7.19 8.08
C GLU A 115 14.00 -6.23 9.27
N TYR A 116 12.93 -6.02 10.04
CA TYR A 116 12.94 -5.24 11.28
C TYR A 116 12.45 -6.12 12.44
N PRO A 117 12.92 -5.88 13.66
CA PRO A 117 12.41 -6.56 14.84
C PRO A 117 10.94 -6.20 15.09
N ASP A 118 10.28 -7.02 15.90
CA ASP A 118 8.94 -6.73 16.39
C ASP A 118 8.91 -5.38 17.12
N ALA A 119 7.81 -4.65 16.96
CA ALA A 119 7.58 -3.38 17.65
C ALA A 119 8.65 -2.29 17.39
N ALA A 120 9.30 -2.30 16.21
CA ALA A 120 10.38 -1.38 15.85
C ALA A 120 9.91 0.06 15.53
N PHE A 121 8.62 0.26 15.26
CA PHE A 121 8.07 1.53 14.80
C PHE A 121 6.88 1.99 15.62
N ASP A 122 6.80 3.31 15.82
CA ASP A 122 5.66 3.95 16.49
C ASP A 122 4.40 3.90 15.63
N ALA A 123 4.56 3.97 14.31
CA ALA A 123 3.49 3.76 13.34
C ALA A 123 4.03 3.18 12.03
N VAL A 124 3.12 2.58 11.26
CA VAL A 124 3.38 2.09 9.89
C VAL A 124 2.39 2.75 8.96
N VAL A 125 2.86 3.24 7.81
CA VAL A 125 2.01 3.79 6.76
C VAL A 125 2.24 3.03 5.45
N ALA A 126 1.16 2.73 4.73
CA ALA A 126 1.21 2.00 3.46
C ALA A 126 0.20 2.60 2.45
N PRO A 127 0.58 3.70 1.76
CA PRO A 127 -0.26 4.27 0.72
C PRO A 127 -0.15 3.47 -0.58
N TYR A 128 -1.27 2.89 -1.05
CA TYR A 128 -1.39 2.22 -2.35
C TYR A 128 -0.56 0.94 -2.54
N VAL A 129 -0.22 0.24 -1.47
CA VAL A 129 0.62 -0.95 -1.47
C VAL A 129 -0.19 -2.24 -1.37
N VAL A 130 -1.13 -2.31 -0.42
CA VAL A 130 -1.80 -3.58 -0.07
C VAL A 130 -2.55 -4.21 -1.26
N THR A 131 -2.97 -3.40 -2.22
CA THR A 131 -3.66 -3.87 -3.45
C THR A 131 -2.73 -4.44 -4.52
N VAL A 132 -1.43 -4.19 -4.43
CA VAL A 132 -0.45 -4.58 -5.47
C VAL A 132 0.52 -5.67 -5.02
N VAL A 133 0.56 -5.99 -3.73
CA VAL A 133 1.40 -7.10 -3.21
C VAL A 133 0.79 -8.46 -3.55
N PRO A 134 1.62 -9.51 -3.75
CA PRO A 134 1.14 -10.86 -3.99
C PRO A 134 0.25 -11.41 -2.86
N ASP A 135 0.67 -11.26 -1.61
CA ASP A 135 -0.06 -11.68 -0.41
C ASP A 135 -0.35 -10.48 0.51
N PRO A 136 -1.54 -9.87 0.38
CA PRO A 136 -1.98 -8.78 1.23
C PRO A 136 -2.04 -9.14 2.71
N ARG A 137 -2.48 -10.38 3.03
CA ARG A 137 -2.59 -10.83 4.42
C ARG A 137 -1.21 -10.89 5.09
N ARG A 138 -0.24 -11.49 4.41
CA ARG A 138 1.13 -11.56 4.91
C ARG A 138 1.74 -10.16 5.11
N THR A 139 1.49 -9.25 4.18
CA THR A 139 1.91 -7.84 4.31
C THR A 139 1.30 -7.17 5.55
N LEU A 140 0.00 -7.36 5.78
CA LEU A 140 -0.68 -6.84 6.97
C LEU A 140 -0.13 -7.44 8.27
N GLU A 141 0.21 -8.74 8.27
CA GLU A 141 0.85 -9.42 9.40
C GLU A 141 2.22 -8.80 9.73
N GLU A 142 3.06 -8.55 8.74
CA GLU A 142 4.36 -7.92 8.92
C GLU A 142 4.22 -6.46 9.41
N MET A 143 3.31 -5.68 8.83
CA MET A 143 3.03 -4.32 9.29
C MET A 143 2.58 -4.33 10.76
N ALA A 144 1.70 -5.25 11.15
CA ALA A 144 1.24 -5.38 12.54
C ALA A 144 2.38 -5.86 13.47
N ARG A 145 3.26 -6.75 12.99
CA ARG A 145 4.40 -7.25 13.77
C ARG A 145 5.38 -6.13 14.11
N VAL A 146 5.76 -5.33 13.13
CA VAL A 146 6.76 -4.26 13.33
C VAL A 146 6.19 -3.00 14.00
N THR A 147 4.87 -2.86 14.07
CA THR A 147 4.21 -1.79 14.82
C THR A 147 4.27 -2.12 16.32
N ARG A 148 4.69 -1.16 17.16
CA ARG A 148 4.74 -1.35 18.62
C ARG A 148 3.33 -1.43 19.24
N PRO A 149 3.18 -2.00 20.44
CA PRO A 149 1.97 -1.84 21.23
C PRO A 149 1.60 -0.36 21.41
N GLY A 150 0.33 -0.03 21.28
CA GLY A 150 -0.19 1.34 21.28
C GLY A 150 0.07 2.14 20.00
N GLY A 151 0.80 1.57 19.02
CA GLY A 151 1.06 2.19 17.71
C GLY A 151 -0.09 2.06 16.74
N GLU A 152 0.01 2.72 15.58
CA GLU A 152 -1.02 2.70 14.54
C GLU A 152 -0.48 2.24 13.19
N ILE A 153 -1.34 1.57 12.43
CA ILE A 153 -1.15 1.25 11.03
C ILE A 153 -2.11 2.11 10.21
N VAL A 154 -1.58 2.85 9.25
CA VAL A 154 -2.35 3.74 8.37
C VAL A 154 -2.28 3.20 6.94
N ILE A 155 -3.41 2.82 6.39
CA ILE A 155 -3.51 2.27 5.04
C ILE A 155 -4.35 3.21 4.20
N VAL A 156 -3.89 3.51 2.98
CA VAL A 156 -4.69 4.16 1.95
C VAL A 156 -4.63 3.32 0.70
N ASN A 157 -5.78 2.85 0.24
CA ASN A 157 -5.86 2.08 -0.99
C ASN A 157 -7.14 2.37 -1.77
N HIS A 158 -7.11 2.04 -3.06
CA HIS A 158 -8.33 1.86 -3.82
C HIS A 158 -9.00 0.59 -3.31
N ILE A 159 -10.18 0.76 -2.73
CA ILE A 159 -11.03 -0.34 -2.31
C ILE A 159 -12.27 -0.28 -3.17
N GLY A 160 -12.54 -1.37 -3.90
CA GLY A 160 -13.62 -1.46 -4.87
C GLY A 160 -14.95 -0.98 -4.30
N ALA A 161 -15.76 -0.36 -5.13
CA ALA A 161 -17.10 0.06 -4.74
C ALA A 161 -18.03 -1.15 -4.72
N ASP A 162 -18.63 -1.45 -3.57
CA ASP A 162 -19.54 -2.59 -3.41
C ASP A 162 -20.80 -2.44 -4.29
N ARG A 163 -21.22 -1.20 -4.65
CA ARG A 163 -22.43 -0.90 -5.45
C ARG A 163 -22.33 0.47 -6.13
N GLY A 164 -23.09 0.63 -7.24
CA GLY A 164 -23.31 1.92 -7.89
C GLY A 164 -22.54 2.11 -9.21
N PRO A 165 -22.64 3.30 -9.85
CA PRO A 165 -22.05 3.56 -11.16
C PRO A 165 -20.52 3.44 -11.17
N ILE A 166 -19.87 3.67 -10.04
CA ILE A 166 -18.42 3.52 -9.89
C ILE A 166 -18.04 2.04 -10.02
N ALA A 167 -18.77 1.11 -9.41
CA ALA A 167 -18.56 -0.33 -9.53
C ALA A 167 -18.66 -0.80 -10.99
N ALA A 168 -19.57 -0.21 -11.78
CA ALA A 168 -19.69 -0.51 -13.21
C ALA A 168 -18.49 -0.02 -14.03
N ILE A 169 -17.94 1.15 -13.70
CA ILE A 169 -16.73 1.71 -14.33
C ILE A 169 -15.51 0.85 -13.95
N GLU A 170 -15.40 0.43 -12.71
CA GLU A 170 -14.34 -0.45 -12.22
C GLU A 170 -14.37 -1.79 -12.94
N ALA A 171 -15.53 -2.42 -13.08
CA ALA A 171 -15.71 -3.66 -13.81
C ALA A 171 -15.35 -3.53 -15.31
N PHE A 172 -15.63 -2.38 -15.92
CA PHE A 172 -15.22 -2.10 -17.32
C PHE A 172 -13.70 -1.94 -17.47
N MET A 173 -13.05 -1.36 -16.45
CA MET A 173 -11.59 -1.16 -16.43
C MET A 173 -10.81 -2.42 -16.07
N GLU A 174 -11.44 -3.41 -15.43
CA GLU A 174 -10.82 -4.65 -14.92
C GLU A 174 -9.95 -5.37 -15.96
N LYS A 175 -10.48 -5.56 -17.18
CA LYS A 175 -9.75 -6.22 -18.28
C LYS A 175 -8.47 -5.52 -18.73
N ARG A 176 -8.32 -4.23 -18.40
CA ARG A 176 -7.11 -3.43 -18.70
C ARG A 176 -6.19 -3.32 -17.51
N ALA A 177 -6.74 -3.34 -16.31
CA ALA A 177 -6.03 -3.22 -15.06
C ALA A 177 -5.17 -4.46 -14.73
N GLU A 178 -5.64 -5.67 -15.11
CA GLU A 178 -4.87 -6.92 -14.96
C GLU A 178 -3.48 -6.84 -15.64
N LYS A 179 -3.41 -6.17 -16.81
CA LYS A 179 -2.13 -5.95 -17.53
C LYS A 179 -1.18 -4.97 -16.84
N LEU A 180 -1.68 -4.19 -15.90
CA LEU A 180 -0.94 -3.18 -15.15
C LEU A 180 -0.60 -3.63 -13.72
N GLY A 181 -0.91 -4.89 -13.34
CA GLY A 181 -0.67 -5.42 -12.00
C GLY A 181 -1.55 -4.75 -10.91
N TRP A 182 -2.63 -4.09 -11.32
CA TRP A 182 -3.56 -3.43 -10.41
C TRP A 182 -4.81 -4.27 -10.19
N ARG A 183 -5.29 -4.36 -8.94
CA ARG A 183 -6.54 -5.05 -8.58
C ARG A 183 -7.65 -4.01 -8.38
N PRO A 184 -8.48 -3.73 -9.40
CA PRO A 184 -9.54 -2.71 -9.30
C PRO A 184 -10.63 -3.09 -8.31
N GLN A 185 -10.85 -4.38 -8.08
CA GLN A 185 -11.83 -4.91 -7.14
C GLN A 185 -11.15 -5.49 -5.89
N PHE A 186 -10.35 -4.69 -5.19
CA PHE A 186 -9.79 -5.12 -3.91
C PHE A 186 -10.86 -4.98 -2.82
N PRO A 187 -11.36 -6.11 -2.25
CA PRO A 187 -12.44 -6.06 -1.29
C PRO A 187 -11.97 -5.54 0.05
N TRP A 188 -12.84 -4.77 0.71
CA TRP A 188 -12.58 -4.30 2.09
C TRP A 188 -12.34 -5.45 3.06
N GLU A 189 -13.02 -6.57 2.85
CA GLU A 189 -12.97 -7.77 3.68
C GLU A 189 -11.54 -8.25 3.90
N THR A 190 -10.64 -8.05 2.94
CA THR A 190 -9.21 -8.41 3.10
C THR A 190 -8.58 -7.70 4.30
N ILE A 191 -8.90 -6.42 4.51
CA ILE A 191 -8.40 -5.65 5.66
C ILE A 191 -9.32 -5.85 6.87
N GLY A 192 -10.64 -5.83 6.66
CA GLY A 192 -11.63 -5.97 7.72
C GLY A 192 -11.50 -7.30 8.45
N ASP A 193 -11.53 -8.42 7.72
CA ASP A 193 -11.40 -9.77 8.29
C ASP A 193 -10.03 -9.97 8.97
N PHE A 194 -8.97 -9.36 8.44
CA PHE A 194 -7.67 -9.38 9.10
C PHE A 194 -7.75 -8.71 10.47
N VAL A 195 -8.32 -7.51 10.57
CA VAL A 195 -8.47 -6.79 11.85
C VAL A 195 -9.38 -7.58 12.79
N ASP A 196 -10.53 -8.05 12.31
CA ASP A 196 -11.51 -8.78 13.11
C ASP A 196 -10.96 -10.13 13.63
N SER A 197 -10.02 -10.75 12.90
CA SER A 197 -9.35 -11.99 13.33
C SER A 197 -8.27 -11.78 14.39
N ARG A 198 -7.94 -10.54 14.73
CA ARG A 198 -6.82 -10.17 15.61
C ARG A 198 -7.33 -9.37 16.83
N PRO A 199 -7.39 -9.99 18.03
CA PRO A 199 -7.87 -9.31 19.24
C PRO A 199 -6.97 -8.16 19.70
N ASP A 200 -5.72 -8.12 19.22
CA ASP A 200 -4.76 -7.05 19.48
C ASP A 200 -4.87 -5.86 18.49
N LEU A 201 -5.79 -5.90 17.52
CA LEU A 201 -6.01 -4.83 16.57
C LEU A 201 -7.41 -4.23 16.69
N THR A 202 -7.52 -2.92 16.54
CA THR A 202 -8.80 -2.18 16.55
C THR A 202 -8.86 -1.21 15.39
N LEU A 203 -9.90 -1.28 14.59
CA LEU A 203 -10.16 -0.31 13.54
C LEU A 203 -10.64 1.01 14.17
N LEU A 204 -9.82 2.06 14.09
CA LEU A 204 -10.16 3.39 14.60
C LEU A 204 -10.96 4.22 13.60
N GLU A 205 -10.64 4.09 12.31
CA GLU A 205 -11.24 4.88 11.25
C GLU A 205 -11.28 4.11 9.94
N ARG A 206 -12.41 4.16 9.25
CA ARG A 206 -12.56 3.81 7.83
C ARG A 206 -13.27 4.96 7.13
N ARG A 207 -12.58 5.64 6.21
CA ARG A 207 -13.13 6.82 5.55
C ARG A 207 -12.80 6.82 4.07
N ARG A 208 -13.82 7.07 3.23
CA ARG A 208 -13.63 7.29 1.80
C ARG A 208 -13.03 8.66 1.53
N LEU A 209 -12.12 8.74 0.56
CA LEU A 209 -11.38 9.93 0.19
C LEU A 209 -11.75 10.42 -1.21
N ALA A 210 -11.58 11.73 -1.44
CA ALA A 210 -11.67 12.32 -2.77
C ALA A 210 -10.55 11.81 -3.71
N PRO A 211 -10.76 11.82 -5.03
CA PRO A 211 -12.00 12.19 -5.71
C PRO A 211 -13.04 11.06 -5.68
N LEU A 212 -14.33 11.41 -5.66
CA LEU A 212 -15.47 10.51 -5.81
C LEU A 212 -15.53 9.31 -4.81
N GLY A 213 -14.72 9.32 -3.74
CA GLY A 213 -14.66 8.18 -2.80
C GLY A 213 -13.92 6.95 -3.34
N LEU A 214 -13.07 7.12 -4.36
CA LEU A 214 -12.30 6.03 -4.99
C LEU A 214 -11.27 5.41 -4.06
N PHE A 215 -10.78 6.16 -3.10
CA PHE A 215 -9.79 5.68 -2.14
C PHE A 215 -10.40 5.58 -0.75
N THR A 216 -9.87 4.68 0.05
CA THR A 216 -10.26 4.50 1.46
C THR A 216 -9.02 4.65 2.33
N LEU A 217 -9.15 5.49 3.36
CA LEU A 217 -8.22 5.52 4.48
C LEU A 217 -8.72 4.56 5.55
N ALA A 218 -7.86 3.71 6.04
CA ALA A 218 -8.06 2.92 7.24
C ALA A 218 -6.99 3.26 8.28
N ARG A 219 -7.39 3.46 9.54
CA ARG A 219 -6.49 3.58 10.68
C ARG A 219 -6.77 2.44 11.64
N ILE A 220 -5.75 1.69 11.98
CA ILE A 220 -5.83 0.50 12.82
C ILE A 220 -4.86 0.68 13.98
N GLN A 221 -5.33 0.56 15.20
CA GLN A 221 -4.49 0.65 16.40
C GLN A 221 -4.12 -0.76 16.88
N LYS A 222 -2.86 -0.94 17.25
CA LYS A 222 -2.40 -2.11 17.99
C LYS A 222 -2.58 -1.87 19.47
N ALA A 223 -3.18 -2.81 20.18
CA ALA A 223 -3.37 -2.74 21.63
C ALA A 223 -2.04 -2.50 22.37
N ALA A 224 -2.12 -1.79 23.50
CA ALA A 224 -0.97 -1.45 24.31
C ALA A 224 -0.45 -2.65 25.14
#